data_9bc6b608ef319c3c48f411b931a645c6
#
_entry.id   9bc6b608ef319c3c48f411b931a645c6
#
_cell.length_a   1.000
_cell.length_b   1.000
_cell.length_c   1.000
_cell.angle_alpha   90.00
_cell.angle_beta   90.00
_cell.angle_gamma   90.00
#
_symmetry.space_group_name_H-M   'P 1'
#
loop_
_entity.id
_entity.type
_entity.pdbx_description
1 polymer ?
#
loop_
_entity_poly.entity_id
_entity_poly.type
_entity_poly.pdbx_seq_one_letter_code
_entity_poly.pdbx_strand_id
1 'polypeptide(L)'
;MKDLANLYYFEKLLEDVNNDLVRQAQAKGDIAIGAVCFQIPEPLINLPGSFSVRLRAPRTGSIEMGTYYMSSMLCEGCRAILERAIEGGFNFLDCIIAPDACAQMNRCVENIERQHLIEKEKFFVEYSDVPMKNDETALRHFVKQMRLHVLELLNNTYGIDISDDALRKSVELQNKISRLIRSIGDYRKEDNPRITGYEFAVLCLATYCCPKEALIEKLEETLEELKTREPDKKCNYRARVVMVGSEIDNPELIKLAEEAGALVVADRFCFGSLPGRDEIILNDTEDVLTQICRQYMKWGQCPRFMNTEKIIERQEYVDAIAKEYKADGLIYQQIKFCDYWGYERASAFHVMKEKYGYPVLSIDRPYAVGTSGQLRTRIQAFVESLEIKRINAGRKL
;
A
#
# COMPACT_ATOMS: atom_id res chain seq x y z
N MET A 1 -13.29 -1.50 22.89
CA MET A 1 -12.09 -2.39 22.92
C MET A 1 -10.90 -1.55 23.31
N LYS A 2 -10.00 -2.06 24.15
CA LYS A 2 -8.75 -1.33 24.46
C LYS A 2 -7.85 -1.37 23.22
N ASP A 3 -7.14 -0.28 22.93
CA ASP A 3 -6.19 -0.25 21.82
C ASP A 3 -5.11 -1.34 21.96
N LEU A 4 -4.58 -1.81 20.82
CA LEU A 4 -3.45 -2.73 20.80
C LEU A 4 -2.26 -2.14 21.55
N ALA A 5 -1.57 -2.95 22.32
CA ALA A 5 -0.43 -2.51 23.15
C ALA A 5 0.66 -1.80 22.32
N ASN A 6 0.90 -2.29 21.11
CA ASN A 6 1.90 -1.74 20.20
C ASN A 6 1.35 -0.68 19.22
N LEU A 7 0.05 -0.30 19.28
CA LEU A 7 -0.53 0.64 18.30
C LEU A 7 0.22 1.96 18.28
N TYR A 8 0.40 2.59 19.43
CA TYR A 8 1.10 3.87 19.54
C TYR A 8 2.54 3.82 19.01
N TYR A 9 3.24 2.70 19.21
CA TYR A 9 4.57 2.50 18.64
C TYR A 9 4.55 2.57 17.12
N PHE A 10 3.62 1.85 16.47
CA PHE A 10 3.50 1.88 15.02
C PHE A 10 3.01 3.23 14.49
N GLU A 11 2.08 3.90 15.18
CA GLU A 11 1.64 5.25 14.81
C GLU A 11 2.80 6.24 14.81
N LYS A 12 3.68 6.17 15.81
CA LYS A 12 4.88 7.00 15.89
C LYS A 12 5.84 6.78 14.72
N LEU A 13 6.01 5.55 14.26
CA LEU A 13 6.82 5.25 13.07
C LEU A 13 6.23 5.87 11.79
N LEU A 14 4.92 6.06 11.74
CA LEU A 14 4.24 6.64 10.58
C LEU A 14 4.23 8.18 10.58
N GLU A 15 4.59 8.84 11.66
CA GLU A 15 4.62 10.30 11.74
C GLU A 15 5.68 10.94 10.82
N ASP A 16 6.79 10.24 10.57
CA ASP A 16 7.83 10.69 9.65
C ASP A 16 8.34 9.54 8.79
N VAL A 17 8.71 9.84 7.55
CA VAL A 17 9.32 8.86 6.66
C VAL A 17 10.71 8.46 7.15
N ASN A 18 11.47 9.43 7.70
CA ASN A 18 12.76 9.22 8.37
C ASN A 18 12.55 8.90 9.85
N ASN A 19 11.87 7.79 10.15
CA ASN A 19 11.57 7.37 11.51
C ASN A 19 12.78 6.73 12.23
N ASP A 20 12.61 6.40 13.51
CA ASP A 20 13.70 5.88 14.35
C ASP A 20 14.31 4.60 13.80
N LEU A 21 13.50 3.69 13.25
CA LEU A 21 14.00 2.42 12.69
C LEU A 21 14.82 2.65 11.42
N VAL A 22 14.40 3.59 10.58
CA VAL A 22 15.14 4.02 9.39
C VAL A 22 16.52 4.57 9.80
N ARG A 23 16.56 5.49 10.77
CA ARG A 23 17.81 6.05 11.29
C ARG A 23 18.73 4.99 11.91
N GLN A 24 18.16 4.04 12.64
CA GLN A 24 18.93 2.93 13.24
C GLN A 24 19.54 2.00 12.19
N ALA A 25 18.81 1.68 11.11
CA ALA A 25 19.33 0.86 10.02
C ALA A 25 20.46 1.58 9.27
N GLN A 26 20.27 2.86 8.94
CA GLN A 26 21.34 3.66 8.31
C GLN A 26 22.58 3.81 9.19
N ALA A 27 22.42 3.93 10.50
CA ALA A 27 23.54 3.97 11.44
C ALA A 27 24.36 2.66 11.48
N LYS A 28 23.75 1.54 11.04
CA LYS A 28 24.45 0.25 10.84
C LYS A 28 25.11 0.14 9.46
N GLY A 29 24.87 1.09 8.57
CA GLY A 29 25.39 1.12 7.20
C GLY A 29 24.45 0.57 6.15
N ASP A 30 23.19 0.28 6.48
CA ASP A 30 22.21 -0.19 5.52
C ASP A 30 21.78 0.93 4.57
N ILE A 31 21.59 0.59 3.30
CA ILE A 31 21.22 1.51 2.23
C ILE A 31 19.71 1.74 2.21
N ALA A 32 19.28 2.99 2.30
CA ALA A 32 17.87 3.40 2.28
C ALA A 32 17.39 3.64 0.84
N ILE A 33 16.51 2.81 0.34
CA ILE A 33 15.98 2.84 -1.03
C ILE A 33 14.56 3.42 -1.02
N GLY A 34 14.38 4.58 -1.65
CA GLY A 34 13.06 5.16 -1.87
C GLY A 34 12.27 4.36 -2.91
N ALA A 35 11.06 3.94 -2.57
CA ALA A 35 10.15 3.23 -3.47
C ALA A 35 8.82 3.97 -3.59
N VAL A 36 8.25 4.03 -4.79
CA VAL A 36 7.00 4.78 -5.07
C VAL A 36 5.84 3.89 -5.46
N CYS A 37 6.11 2.62 -5.79
CA CYS A 37 5.08 1.74 -6.30
C CYS A 37 5.38 0.27 -5.96
N PHE A 38 4.34 -0.52 -5.83
CA PHE A 38 4.38 -1.96 -5.67
C PHE A 38 5.09 -2.70 -6.83
N GLN A 39 5.14 -2.13 -8.01
CA GLN A 39 5.63 -2.83 -9.20
C GLN A 39 7.15 -3.04 -9.23
N ILE A 40 7.91 -2.39 -8.36
CA ILE A 40 9.25 -2.85 -8.03
C ILE A 40 9.13 -3.91 -6.96
N PRO A 41 9.54 -5.16 -7.23
CA PRO A 41 9.42 -6.24 -6.25
C PRO A 41 10.19 -5.94 -4.97
N GLU A 42 9.49 -5.90 -3.83
CA GLU A 42 10.10 -5.58 -2.54
C GLU A 42 11.31 -6.46 -2.18
N PRO A 43 11.35 -7.78 -2.49
CA PRO A 43 12.54 -8.56 -2.24
C PRO A 43 13.81 -8.04 -2.92
N LEU A 44 13.68 -7.36 -4.07
CA LEU A 44 14.85 -6.83 -4.81
C LEU A 44 15.43 -5.54 -4.19
N ILE A 45 14.67 -4.87 -3.34
CA ILE A 45 15.04 -3.62 -2.67
C ILE A 45 15.05 -3.74 -1.14
N ASN A 46 15.05 -4.98 -0.63
CA ASN A 46 15.23 -5.34 0.78
C ASN A 46 16.21 -6.51 0.90
N LEU A 47 17.30 -6.44 0.14
CA LEU A 47 18.42 -7.39 0.23
C LEU A 47 19.24 -7.14 1.51
N PRO A 48 20.01 -8.12 2.00
CA PRO A 48 20.91 -7.90 3.12
C PRO A 48 21.79 -6.65 2.92
N GLY A 49 21.77 -5.71 3.86
CA GLY A 49 22.46 -4.43 3.77
C GLY A 49 21.64 -3.33 3.08
N SER A 50 20.39 -3.57 2.74
CA SER A 50 19.48 -2.55 2.19
C SER A 50 18.05 -2.71 2.70
N PHE A 51 17.30 -1.63 2.67
CA PHE A 51 15.87 -1.62 2.99
C PHE A 51 15.12 -0.60 2.15
N SER A 52 13.85 -0.88 1.88
CA SER A 52 12.98 0.03 1.16
C SER A 52 12.12 0.88 2.09
N VAL A 53 11.90 2.13 1.68
CA VAL A 53 10.94 3.04 2.29
C VAL A 53 10.01 3.58 1.22
N ARG A 54 8.70 3.33 1.35
CA ARG A 54 7.70 3.94 0.47
C ARG A 54 7.66 5.43 0.69
N LEU A 55 7.78 6.22 -0.40
CA LEU A 55 7.67 7.66 -0.34
C LEU A 55 6.26 8.07 0.04
N ARG A 56 6.15 8.87 1.08
CA ARG A 56 4.92 9.39 1.66
C ARG A 56 5.12 10.86 2.04
N ALA A 57 4.04 11.57 2.19
CA ALA A 57 4.06 12.97 2.60
C ALA A 57 3.32 13.22 3.94
N PRO A 58 3.63 12.48 5.03
CA PRO A 58 3.08 12.80 6.34
C PRO A 58 3.56 14.19 6.76
N ARG A 59 2.75 14.95 7.49
CA ARG A 59 3.06 16.29 7.99
C ARG A 59 3.24 17.39 6.92
N THR A 60 3.04 17.09 5.64
CA THR A 60 3.05 18.14 4.62
C THR A 60 1.81 18.99 4.77
N GLY A 61 2.01 20.26 5.13
CA GLY A 61 0.92 21.19 5.43
C GLY A 61 0.31 21.83 4.18
N SER A 62 1.03 21.84 3.08
CA SER A 62 0.65 22.45 1.80
C SER A 62 1.12 21.57 0.65
N ILE A 63 0.61 21.80 -0.54
CA ILE A 63 1.05 21.22 -1.81
C ILE A 63 1.31 22.30 -2.86
N GLU A 64 1.64 23.53 -2.42
CA GLU A 64 1.78 24.71 -3.31
C GLU A 64 2.99 24.59 -4.22
N MET A 65 4.15 24.26 -3.68
CA MET A 65 5.37 24.09 -4.47
C MET A 65 5.28 22.86 -5.37
N GLY A 66 4.76 21.74 -4.86
CA GLY A 66 4.46 20.58 -5.70
C GLY A 66 3.50 20.91 -6.85
N THR A 67 2.52 21.78 -6.60
CA THR A 67 1.60 22.26 -7.63
C THR A 67 2.29 23.20 -8.63
N TYR A 68 3.20 24.05 -8.17
CA TYR A 68 3.96 24.94 -9.05
C TYR A 68 4.79 24.15 -10.07
N TYR A 69 5.49 23.10 -9.64
CA TYR A 69 6.33 22.28 -10.52
C TYR A 69 5.56 21.24 -11.36
N MET A 70 4.42 20.75 -10.86
CA MET A 70 3.68 19.65 -11.49
C MET A 70 2.36 20.05 -12.15
N SER A 71 1.80 21.23 -11.90
CA SER A 71 0.43 21.63 -12.26
C SER A 71 -0.67 21.11 -11.32
N SER A 72 -1.70 21.93 -11.16
CA SER A 72 -2.88 21.61 -10.34
C SER A 72 -3.75 20.48 -10.90
N MET A 73 -3.53 20.08 -12.16
CA MET A 73 -4.28 19.00 -12.83
C MET A 73 -3.68 17.61 -12.64
N LEU A 74 -2.55 17.50 -11.92
CA LEU A 74 -1.93 16.23 -11.61
C LEU A 74 -2.32 15.71 -10.23
N CYS A 75 -2.15 14.40 -10.00
CA CYS A 75 -2.49 13.71 -8.77
C CYS A 75 -1.99 14.44 -7.52
N GLU A 76 -2.87 14.72 -6.58
CA GLU A 76 -2.51 15.39 -5.32
C GLU A 76 -1.50 14.60 -4.49
N GLY A 77 -1.53 13.26 -4.53
CA GLY A 77 -0.54 12.42 -3.87
C GLY A 77 0.88 12.65 -4.42
N CYS A 78 1.01 12.72 -5.75
CA CYS A 78 2.31 13.00 -6.38
C CYS A 78 2.81 14.40 -6.05
N ARG A 79 1.93 15.41 -6.03
CA ARG A 79 2.28 16.79 -5.63
C ARG A 79 2.71 16.87 -4.17
N ALA A 80 2.03 16.15 -3.29
CA ALA A 80 2.38 16.09 -1.86
C ALA A 80 3.75 15.43 -1.64
N ILE A 81 4.06 14.35 -2.37
CA ILE A 81 5.39 13.72 -2.31
C ILE A 81 6.48 14.69 -2.80
N LEU A 82 6.24 15.42 -3.89
CA LEU A 82 7.20 16.43 -4.35
C LEU A 82 7.36 17.56 -3.32
N GLU A 83 6.29 18.06 -2.74
CA GLU A 83 6.34 19.05 -1.65
C GLU A 83 7.22 18.55 -0.51
N ARG A 84 7.00 17.31 -0.07
CA ARG A 84 7.80 16.69 1.00
C ARG A 84 9.29 16.57 0.64
N ALA A 85 9.61 16.31 -0.63
CA ALA A 85 10.98 16.32 -1.12
C ALA A 85 11.62 17.71 -1.03
N ILE A 86 10.88 18.75 -1.44
CA ILE A 86 11.31 20.15 -1.36
C ILE A 86 11.56 20.58 0.11
N GLU A 87 10.73 20.09 1.04
CA GLU A 87 10.92 20.28 2.48
C GLU A 87 12.13 19.51 3.07
N GLY A 88 12.86 18.75 2.25
CA GLY A 88 14.00 17.93 2.68
C GLY A 88 13.63 16.61 3.37
N GLY A 89 12.36 16.22 3.31
CA GLY A 89 11.85 15.03 3.99
C GLY A 89 12.44 13.71 3.50
N PHE A 90 13.14 13.70 2.37
CA PHE A 90 13.79 12.52 1.78
C PHE A 90 15.31 12.60 1.72
N ASN A 91 15.95 13.58 2.37
CA ASN A 91 17.41 13.76 2.36
C ASN A 91 18.20 12.57 2.92
N PHE A 92 17.53 11.67 3.65
CA PHE A 92 18.13 10.45 4.18
C PHE A 92 18.32 9.35 3.12
N LEU A 93 17.57 9.37 2.01
CA LEU A 93 17.62 8.32 0.99
C LEU A 93 18.97 8.25 0.28
N ASP A 94 19.38 7.05 -0.06
CA ASP A 94 20.59 6.79 -0.85
C ASP A 94 20.25 6.69 -2.34
N CYS A 95 19.08 6.17 -2.70
CA CYS A 95 18.55 6.21 -4.06
C CYS A 95 17.02 6.16 -4.08
N ILE A 96 16.43 6.45 -5.25
CA ILE A 96 15.02 6.19 -5.55
C ILE A 96 14.95 5.23 -6.74
N ILE A 97 14.23 4.13 -6.59
CA ILE A 97 13.94 3.20 -7.67
C ILE A 97 12.44 3.27 -7.97
N ALA A 98 12.12 3.74 -9.16
CA ALA A 98 10.76 3.97 -9.62
C ALA A 98 10.41 3.08 -10.82
N PRO A 99 9.21 2.47 -10.87
CA PRO A 99 8.75 1.85 -12.09
C PRO A 99 8.26 2.91 -13.07
N ASP A 100 8.56 2.75 -14.34
CA ASP A 100 7.90 3.53 -15.41
C ASP A 100 6.46 3.03 -15.58
N ALA A 101 5.61 3.43 -14.64
CA ALA A 101 4.26 2.92 -14.49
C ALA A 101 3.17 3.99 -14.47
N CYS A 102 3.42 5.10 -13.80
CA CYS A 102 2.48 6.20 -13.65
C CYS A 102 3.15 7.51 -14.07
N ALA A 103 2.71 8.08 -15.21
CA ALA A 103 3.29 9.31 -15.75
C ALA A 103 3.32 10.47 -14.72
N GLN A 104 2.34 10.52 -13.82
CA GLN A 104 2.27 11.56 -12.79
C GLN A 104 3.30 11.33 -11.68
N MET A 105 3.52 10.06 -11.27
CA MET A 105 4.55 9.72 -10.29
C MET A 105 5.95 9.87 -10.91
N ASN A 106 6.13 9.48 -12.19
CA ASN A 106 7.38 9.71 -12.92
C ASN A 106 7.71 11.20 -12.94
N ARG A 107 6.74 12.07 -13.24
CA ARG A 107 6.94 13.53 -13.19
C ARG A 107 7.34 14.01 -11.79
N CYS A 108 6.79 13.45 -10.73
CA CYS A 108 7.20 13.75 -9.36
C CYS A 108 8.67 13.39 -9.12
N VAL A 109 9.04 12.15 -9.44
CA VAL A 109 10.41 11.65 -9.21
C VAL A 109 11.43 12.35 -10.11
N GLU A 110 11.09 12.65 -11.38
CA GLU A 110 11.91 13.47 -12.27
C GLU A 110 12.18 14.87 -11.70
N ASN A 111 11.20 15.50 -11.06
CA ASN A 111 11.42 16.80 -10.42
C ASN A 111 12.35 16.67 -9.21
N ILE A 112 12.24 15.59 -8.42
CA ILE A 112 13.18 15.34 -7.29
C ILE A 112 14.62 15.27 -7.80
N GLU A 113 14.84 14.54 -8.90
CA GLU A 113 16.15 14.39 -9.53
C GLU A 113 16.65 15.70 -10.13
N ARG A 114 15.88 16.31 -11.04
CA ARG A 114 16.27 17.49 -11.82
C ARG A 114 16.46 18.75 -10.98
N GLN A 115 15.76 18.87 -9.87
CA GLN A 115 15.89 19.97 -8.91
C GLN A 115 17.00 19.70 -7.89
N HIS A 116 17.69 18.56 -7.97
CA HIS A 116 18.71 18.14 -7.00
C HIS A 116 18.24 18.27 -5.55
N LEU A 117 17.00 17.80 -5.28
CA LEU A 117 16.38 17.95 -3.94
C LEU A 117 17.04 17.06 -2.88
N ILE A 118 17.83 16.08 -3.26
CA ILE A 118 18.59 15.20 -2.37
C ILE A 118 20.07 15.31 -2.73
N GLU A 119 20.84 15.95 -1.86
CA GLU A 119 22.27 16.22 -2.06
C GLU A 119 23.12 15.17 -1.34
N LYS A 120 23.30 14.02 -1.99
CA LYS A 120 24.26 12.98 -1.55
C LYS A 120 25.17 12.60 -2.73
N GLU A 121 26.45 12.38 -2.47
CA GLU A 121 27.47 12.09 -3.49
C GLU A 121 27.09 10.91 -4.41
N LYS A 122 26.51 9.84 -3.83
CA LYS A 122 26.13 8.62 -4.57
C LYS A 122 24.63 8.51 -4.82
N PHE A 123 23.85 9.56 -4.53
CA PHE A 123 22.41 9.52 -4.77
C PHE A 123 22.11 9.40 -6.27
N PHE A 124 21.18 8.54 -6.60
CA PHE A 124 20.63 8.42 -7.94
C PHE A 124 19.13 8.16 -7.95
N VAL A 125 18.50 8.47 -9.05
CA VAL A 125 17.14 8.04 -9.38
C VAL A 125 17.23 7.08 -10.54
N GLU A 126 16.56 5.95 -10.46
CA GLU A 126 16.50 4.98 -11.55
C GLU A 126 15.06 4.62 -11.89
N TYR A 127 14.82 4.50 -13.19
CA TYR A 127 13.53 4.10 -13.74
C TYR A 127 13.62 2.72 -14.36
N SER A 128 12.73 1.83 -13.94
CA SER A 128 12.63 0.49 -14.51
C SER A 128 11.34 0.37 -15.30
N ASP A 129 11.43 -0.02 -16.57
CA ASP A 129 10.23 -0.29 -17.37
C ASP A 129 9.50 -1.53 -16.84
N VAL A 130 8.21 -1.36 -16.60
CA VAL A 130 7.34 -2.42 -16.12
C VAL A 130 6.27 -2.70 -17.19
N PRO A 131 6.24 -3.91 -17.76
CA PRO A 131 5.35 -4.23 -18.86
C PRO A 131 3.87 -4.10 -18.46
N MET A 132 3.04 -3.69 -19.41
CA MET A 132 1.58 -3.64 -19.25
C MET A 132 0.89 -4.97 -19.54
N LYS A 133 1.64 -5.95 -20.05
CA LYS A 133 1.17 -7.31 -20.34
C LYS A 133 1.79 -8.29 -19.35
N ASN A 134 1.20 -9.48 -19.25
CA ASN A 134 1.62 -10.54 -18.32
C ASN A 134 1.91 -11.88 -19.02
N ASP A 135 2.30 -11.83 -20.29
CA ASP A 135 2.76 -13.00 -21.04
C ASP A 135 4.26 -13.29 -20.79
N GLU A 136 4.75 -14.42 -21.30
CA GLU A 136 6.15 -14.84 -21.11
C GLU A 136 7.17 -13.87 -21.76
N THR A 137 6.78 -13.14 -22.80
CA THR A 137 7.65 -12.13 -23.40
C THR A 137 7.78 -10.91 -22.49
N ALA A 138 6.67 -10.48 -21.91
CA ALA A 138 6.63 -9.43 -20.90
C ALA A 138 7.43 -9.83 -19.65
N LEU A 139 7.33 -11.08 -19.20
CA LEU A 139 8.13 -11.57 -18.08
C LEU A 139 9.63 -11.51 -18.36
N ARG A 140 10.10 -12.00 -19.51
CA ARG A 140 11.51 -11.91 -19.88
C ARG A 140 12.01 -10.45 -19.89
N HIS A 141 11.21 -9.53 -20.41
CA HIS A 141 11.51 -8.12 -20.37
C HIS A 141 11.59 -7.60 -18.94
N PHE A 142 10.61 -7.91 -18.12
CA PHE A 142 10.56 -7.49 -16.71
C PHE A 142 11.77 -8.00 -15.91
N VAL A 143 12.13 -9.26 -16.07
CA VAL A 143 13.33 -9.85 -15.45
C VAL A 143 14.59 -9.09 -15.86
N LYS A 144 14.74 -8.80 -17.16
CA LYS A 144 15.88 -8.03 -17.68
C LYS A 144 15.91 -6.63 -17.04
N GLN A 145 14.78 -5.94 -16.96
CA GLN A 145 14.68 -4.63 -16.33
C GLN A 145 15.07 -4.68 -14.86
N MET A 146 14.53 -5.62 -14.09
CA MET A 146 14.86 -5.78 -12.67
C MET A 146 16.34 -6.11 -12.45
N ARG A 147 16.93 -6.92 -13.32
CA ARG A 147 18.36 -7.24 -13.25
C ARG A 147 19.22 -5.99 -13.47
N LEU A 148 19.00 -5.28 -14.59
CA LEU A 148 19.87 -4.17 -15.00
C LEU A 148 19.64 -2.90 -14.16
N HIS A 149 18.38 -2.53 -13.97
CA HIS A 149 17.98 -1.25 -13.39
C HIS A 149 17.70 -1.30 -11.88
N VAL A 150 17.75 -2.47 -11.26
CA VAL A 150 17.63 -2.61 -9.82
C VAL A 150 18.86 -3.32 -9.25
N LEU A 151 19.05 -4.61 -9.55
CA LEU A 151 20.06 -5.43 -8.89
C LEU A 151 21.49 -5.00 -9.23
N GLU A 152 21.85 -4.96 -10.51
CA GLU A 152 23.21 -4.60 -10.93
C GLU A 152 23.58 -3.17 -10.53
N LEU A 153 22.60 -2.25 -10.55
CA LEU A 153 22.83 -0.88 -10.13
C LEU A 153 23.10 -0.78 -8.63
N LEU A 154 22.34 -1.49 -7.79
CA LEU A 154 22.59 -1.56 -6.34
C LEU A 154 23.93 -2.21 -6.01
N ASN A 155 24.30 -3.29 -6.72
CA ASN A 155 25.58 -3.93 -6.55
C ASN A 155 26.74 -3.01 -6.95
N ASN A 156 26.68 -2.40 -8.15
CA ASN A 156 27.75 -1.54 -8.68
C ASN A 156 27.96 -0.27 -7.84
N THR A 157 26.88 0.31 -7.31
CA THR A 157 26.96 1.59 -6.59
C THR A 157 27.27 1.40 -5.11
N TYR A 158 26.66 0.40 -4.48
CA TYR A 158 26.72 0.21 -3.03
C TYR A 158 27.31 -1.12 -2.58
N GLY A 159 27.65 -2.02 -3.50
CA GLY A 159 28.21 -3.33 -3.18
C GLY A 159 27.21 -4.31 -2.56
N ILE A 160 25.91 -4.08 -2.77
CA ILE A 160 24.86 -4.99 -2.27
C ILE A 160 25.01 -6.37 -2.94
N ASP A 161 25.00 -7.43 -2.12
CA ASP A 161 25.00 -8.81 -2.62
C ASP A 161 23.68 -9.12 -3.34
N ILE A 162 23.79 -9.50 -4.62
CA ILE A 162 22.66 -9.82 -5.49
C ILE A 162 22.62 -11.30 -5.88
N SER A 163 23.35 -12.14 -5.14
CA SER A 163 23.35 -13.58 -5.36
C SER A 163 21.97 -14.21 -5.11
N ASP A 164 21.76 -15.40 -5.66
CA ASP A 164 20.54 -16.17 -5.41
C ASP A 164 20.31 -16.41 -3.91
N ASP A 165 21.36 -16.59 -3.12
CA ASP A 165 21.27 -16.74 -1.67
C ASP A 165 20.76 -15.47 -0.99
N ALA A 166 21.22 -14.28 -1.44
CA ALA A 166 20.74 -13.00 -0.92
C ALA A 166 19.26 -12.77 -1.31
N LEU A 167 18.91 -13.12 -2.55
CA LEU A 167 17.51 -13.05 -3.02
C LEU A 167 16.60 -14.00 -2.23
N ARG A 168 17.02 -15.23 -1.96
CA ARG A 168 16.26 -16.19 -1.14
C ARG A 168 16.02 -15.68 0.28
N LYS A 169 17.04 -15.12 0.94
CA LYS A 169 16.91 -14.50 2.27
C LYS A 169 15.90 -13.35 2.26
N SER A 170 15.94 -12.50 1.24
CA SER A 170 15.00 -11.41 1.11
C SER A 170 13.56 -11.90 0.86
N VAL A 171 13.38 -12.97 0.08
CA VAL A 171 12.07 -13.62 -0.10
C VAL A 171 11.56 -14.22 1.21
N GLU A 172 12.42 -14.87 2.00
CA GLU A 172 12.06 -15.42 3.31
C GLU A 172 11.58 -14.31 4.27
N LEU A 173 12.30 -13.19 4.30
CA LEU A 173 11.92 -12.01 5.09
C LEU A 173 10.58 -11.45 4.63
N GLN A 174 10.38 -11.27 3.32
CA GLN A 174 9.11 -10.81 2.75
C GLN A 174 7.96 -11.76 3.10
N ASN A 175 8.16 -13.06 2.95
CA ASN A 175 7.18 -14.07 3.28
C ASN A 175 6.82 -14.06 4.78
N LYS A 176 7.80 -13.87 5.66
CA LYS A 176 7.55 -13.76 7.11
C LYS A 176 6.65 -12.58 7.43
N ILE A 177 6.94 -11.40 6.87
CA ILE A 177 6.11 -10.20 7.02
C ILE A 177 4.70 -10.44 6.45
N SER A 178 4.61 -11.03 5.26
CA SER A 178 3.32 -11.33 4.61
C SER A 178 2.46 -12.26 5.46
N ARG A 179 3.03 -13.31 6.03
CA ARG A 179 2.33 -14.23 6.96
C ARG A 179 1.81 -13.50 8.19
N LEU A 180 2.65 -12.68 8.84
CA LEU A 180 2.27 -11.94 10.05
C LEU A 180 1.10 -10.98 9.75
N ILE A 181 1.22 -10.15 8.72
CA ILE A 181 0.17 -9.19 8.36
C ILE A 181 -1.12 -9.91 7.94
N ARG A 182 -1.04 -11.01 7.19
CA ARG A 182 -2.21 -11.80 6.82
C ARG A 182 -2.89 -12.40 8.05
N SER A 183 -2.12 -13.04 8.94
CA SER A 183 -2.65 -13.62 10.17
C SER A 183 -3.30 -12.58 11.09
N ILE A 184 -2.69 -11.40 11.23
CA ILE A 184 -3.28 -10.26 11.96
C ILE A 184 -4.57 -9.79 11.27
N GLY A 185 -4.54 -9.67 9.94
CA GLY A 185 -5.68 -9.21 9.14
C GLY A 185 -6.89 -10.14 9.20
N ASP A 186 -6.66 -11.44 9.35
CA ASP A 186 -7.70 -12.46 9.40
C ASP A 186 -8.65 -12.32 10.61
N TYR A 187 -8.19 -11.69 11.69
CA TYR A 187 -9.08 -11.35 12.82
C TYR A 187 -10.22 -10.39 12.47
N ARG A 188 -10.14 -9.68 11.32
CA ARG A 188 -11.25 -8.87 10.80
C ARG A 188 -12.37 -9.71 10.17
N LYS A 189 -12.16 -11.02 9.91
CA LYS A 189 -13.19 -11.96 9.41
C LYS A 189 -14.17 -12.40 10.48
N GLU A 190 -13.80 -12.29 11.76
CA GLU A 190 -14.65 -12.66 12.89
C GLU A 190 -15.95 -11.83 12.89
N ASP A 191 -17.02 -12.38 13.40
CA ASP A 191 -18.30 -11.67 13.51
C ASP A 191 -18.20 -10.49 14.49
N ASN A 192 -17.38 -10.64 15.53
CA ASN A 192 -17.00 -9.57 16.43
C ASN A 192 -15.46 -9.41 16.41
N PRO A 193 -14.91 -8.63 15.50
CA PRO A 193 -13.46 -8.55 15.28
C PRO A 193 -12.69 -8.05 16.49
N ARG A 194 -11.52 -8.66 16.71
CA ARG A 194 -10.57 -8.27 17.76
C ARG A 194 -9.58 -7.19 17.31
N ILE A 195 -9.66 -6.75 16.06
CA ILE A 195 -8.85 -5.67 15.49
C ILE A 195 -9.72 -4.79 14.61
N THR A 196 -9.52 -3.49 14.67
CA THR A 196 -10.19 -2.54 13.78
C THR A 196 -9.47 -2.43 12.43
N GLY A 197 -10.15 -1.89 11.43
CA GLY A 197 -9.51 -1.58 10.14
C GLY A 197 -8.41 -0.53 10.28
N TYR A 198 -8.59 0.45 11.17
CA TYR A 198 -7.58 1.45 11.47
C TYR A 198 -6.31 0.85 12.07
N GLU A 199 -6.44 0.06 13.14
CA GLU A 199 -5.31 -0.63 13.76
C GLU A 199 -4.54 -1.48 12.73
N PHE A 200 -5.27 -2.27 11.93
CA PHE A 200 -4.67 -3.07 10.86
C PHE A 200 -3.95 -2.21 9.82
N ALA A 201 -4.55 -1.09 9.39
CA ALA A 201 -3.95 -0.21 8.40
C ALA A 201 -2.63 0.43 8.89
N VAL A 202 -2.57 0.81 10.17
CA VAL A 202 -1.34 1.31 10.81
C VAL A 202 -0.24 0.26 10.76
N LEU A 203 -0.52 -0.97 11.19
CA LEU A 203 0.45 -2.08 11.18
C LEU A 203 0.91 -2.40 9.74
N CYS A 204 -0.04 -2.51 8.82
CA CYS A 204 0.20 -2.82 7.42
C CYS A 204 1.08 -1.75 6.76
N LEU A 205 0.77 -0.47 6.97
CA LEU A 205 1.50 0.65 6.40
C LEU A 205 2.94 0.72 6.95
N ALA A 206 3.16 0.42 8.23
CA ALA A 206 4.49 0.39 8.82
C ALA A 206 5.43 -0.59 8.09
N THR A 207 4.91 -1.71 7.58
CA THR A 207 5.74 -2.70 6.85
C THR A 207 6.25 -2.22 5.49
N TYR A 208 5.70 -1.12 4.96
CA TYR A 208 6.20 -0.45 3.76
C TYR A 208 7.14 0.72 4.07
N CYS A 209 7.13 1.19 5.31
CA CYS A 209 7.78 2.45 5.71
C CYS A 209 8.99 2.24 6.63
N CYS A 210 9.30 1.01 6.99
CA CYS A 210 10.36 0.66 7.93
C CYS A 210 11.16 -0.54 7.45
N PRO A 211 12.43 -0.70 7.89
CA PRO A 211 13.18 -1.93 7.72
C PRO A 211 12.38 -3.13 8.27
N LYS A 212 12.11 -4.11 7.42
CA LYS A 212 11.18 -5.22 7.72
C LYS A 212 11.62 -6.06 8.92
N GLU A 213 12.90 -6.35 9.04
CA GLU A 213 13.45 -7.15 10.15
C GLU A 213 13.15 -6.51 11.52
N ALA A 214 13.23 -5.17 11.60
CA ALA A 214 13.01 -4.43 12.82
C ALA A 214 11.55 -4.46 13.32
N LEU A 215 10.61 -4.85 12.47
CA LEU A 215 9.18 -4.90 12.81
C LEU A 215 8.72 -6.28 13.29
N ILE A 216 9.49 -7.34 13.03
CA ILE A 216 9.06 -8.73 13.23
C ILE A 216 8.60 -8.97 14.67
N GLU A 217 9.43 -8.63 15.63
CA GLU A 217 9.15 -8.84 17.06
C GLU A 217 7.82 -8.17 17.48
N LYS A 218 7.64 -6.91 17.09
CA LYS A 218 6.42 -6.15 17.44
C LYS A 218 5.17 -6.66 16.73
N LEU A 219 5.29 -7.18 15.51
CA LEU A 219 4.20 -7.83 14.81
C LEU A 219 3.85 -9.19 15.43
N GLU A 220 4.85 -9.97 15.85
CA GLU A 220 4.64 -11.23 16.57
C GLU A 220 3.96 -10.99 17.93
N GLU A 221 4.43 -10.03 18.74
CA GLU A 221 3.78 -9.61 19.99
C GLU A 221 2.30 -9.22 19.75
N THR A 222 2.05 -8.44 18.69
CA THR A 222 0.67 -8.03 18.35
C THR A 222 -0.20 -9.22 17.95
N LEU A 223 0.34 -10.18 17.20
CA LEU A 223 -0.38 -11.40 16.83
C LEU A 223 -0.70 -12.25 18.09
N GLU A 224 0.24 -12.36 19.03
CA GLU A 224 -0.01 -13.06 20.31
C GLU A 224 -1.08 -12.34 21.16
N GLU A 225 -1.04 -11.00 21.23
CA GLU A 225 -2.08 -10.22 21.91
C GLU A 225 -3.46 -10.50 21.30
N LEU A 226 -3.58 -10.54 19.98
CA LEU A 226 -4.85 -10.79 19.29
C LEU A 226 -5.45 -12.17 19.60
N LYS A 227 -4.65 -13.17 19.93
CA LYS A 227 -5.17 -14.50 20.34
C LYS A 227 -6.01 -14.46 21.60
N THR A 228 -5.71 -13.53 22.50
CA THR A 228 -6.36 -13.42 23.83
C THR A 228 -7.17 -12.13 23.99
N ARG A 229 -7.03 -11.16 23.07
CA ARG A 229 -7.75 -9.89 23.12
C ARG A 229 -9.25 -10.11 23.02
N GLU A 230 -9.99 -9.63 24.01
CA GLU A 230 -11.44 -9.71 23.98
C GLU A 230 -12.03 -8.61 23.07
N PRO A 231 -12.96 -8.96 22.19
CA PRO A 231 -13.67 -7.97 21.39
C PRO A 231 -14.62 -7.16 22.28
N ASP A 232 -15.12 -6.04 21.75
CA ASP A 232 -16.13 -5.25 22.45
C ASP A 232 -17.38 -6.08 22.77
N LYS A 233 -17.92 -5.95 24.00
CA LYS A 233 -19.15 -6.63 24.39
C LYS A 233 -20.36 -6.24 23.54
N LYS A 234 -20.29 -5.04 22.94
CA LYS A 234 -21.28 -4.52 22.00
C LYS A 234 -20.55 -3.99 20.79
N CYS A 235 -20.95 -4.44 19.61
CA CYS A 235 -20.44 -3.93 18.35
C CYS A 235 -20.56 -2.41 18.27
N ASN A 236 -19.45 -1.72 18.03
CA ASN A 236 -19.40 -0.26 17.90
C ASN A 236 -19.60 0.21 16.45
N TYR A 237 -19.73 -0.73 15.51
CA TYR A 237 -19.96 -0.42 14.10
C TYR A 237 -21.39 -0.79 13.65
N ARG A 238 -21.86 -0.12 12.61
CA ARG A 238 -23.19 -0.30 12.02
C ARG A 238 -23.15 -1.10 10.72
N ALA A 239 -22.03 -1.09 10.01
CA ALA A 239 -21.85 -1.80 8.75
C ALA A 239 -20.38 -2.23 8.57
N ARG A 240 -20.18 -3.35 7.87
CA ARG A 240 -18.88 -3.87 7.44
C ARG A 240 -18.62 -3.44 6.02
N VAL A 241 -17.47 -2.85 5.73
CA VAL A 241 -17.15 -2.34 4.38
C VAL A 241 -15.78 -2.82 3.91
N VAL A 242 -15.67 -3.09 2.60
CA VAL A 242 -14.39 -3.20 1.92
C VAL A 242 -14.06 -1.86 1.29
N MET A 243 -12.83 -1.39 1.46
CA MET A 243 -12.35 -0.15 0.89
C MET A 243 -11.35 -0.43 -0.24
N VAL A 244 -11.61 0.14 -1.42
CA VAL A 244 -10.84 -0.10 -2.66
C VAL A 244 -10.42 1.24 -3.25
N GLY A 245 -9.23 1.32 -3.81
CA GLY A 245 -8.88 2.53 -4.57
C GLY A 245 -7.43 2.93 -4.58
N SER A 246 -7.20 4.21 -4.83
CA SER A 246 -5.89 4.84 -4.85
C SER A 246 -5.12 4.56 -3.57
N GLU A 247 -3.83 4.70 -3.64
CA GLU A 247 -2.95 4.53 -2.48
C GLU A 247 -3.46 5.32 -1.27
N ILE A 248 -3.47 4.64 -0.12
CA ILE A 248 -3.67 5.26 1.19
C ILE A 248 -2.36 5.12 1.95
N ASP A 249 -1.57 6.19 1.94
CA ASP A 249 -0.30 6.29 2.64
C ASP A 249 -0.43 6.97 4.03
N ASN A 250 -1.68 7.19 4.43
CA ASN A 250 -2.09 7.71 5.73
C ASN A 250 -3.40 7.02 6.15
N PRO A 251 -3.49 6.39 7.34
CA PRO A 251 -4.67 5.65 7.79
C PRO A 251 -5.88 6.53 8.14
N GLU A 252 -5.78 7.85 8.09
CA GLU A 252 -6.84 8.80 8.47
C GLU A 252 -8.17 8.60 7.73
N LEU A 253 -8.14 8.18 6.46
CA LEU A 253 -9.39 7.89 5.75
C LEU A 253 -10.13 6.67 6.35
N ILE A 254 -9.37 5.65 6.76
CA ILE A 254 -9.94 4.46 7.39
C ILE A 254 -10.48 4.83 8.75
N LYS A 255 -9.73 5.61 9.54
CA LYS A 255 -10.19 6.16 10.82
C LYS A 255 -11.49 6.94 10.68
N LEU A 256 -11.55 7.85 9.70
CA LEU A 256 -12.75 8.64 9.41
C LEU A 256 -13.96 7.75 9.07
N ALA A 257 -13.75 6.66 8.31
CA ALA A 257 -14.83 5.72 7.99
C ALA A 257 -15.32 4.97 9.25
N GLU A 258 -14.41 4.57 10.13
CA GLU A 258 -14.76 3.88 11.37
C GLU A 258 -15.42 4.80 12.39
N GLU A 259 -14.98 6.06 12.50
CA GLU A 259 -15.66 7.08 13.29
C GLU A 259 -17.07 7.42 12.76
N ALA A 260 -17.32 7.22 11.47
CA ALA A 260 -18.65 7.35 10.85
C ALA A 260 -19.54 6.10 11.07
N GLY A 261 -19.04 5.09 11.76
CA GLY A 261 -19.77 3.88 12.11
C GLY A 261 -19.59 2.69 11.16
N ALA A 262 -18.66 2.76 10.21
CA ALA A 262 -18.23 1.60 9.45
C ALA A 262 -17.23 0.74 10.27
N LEU A 263 -17.03 -0.50 9.86
CA LEU A 263 -15.81 -1.27 10.14
C LEU A 263 -15.16 -1.62 8.81
N VAL A 264 -13.93 -1.17 8.60
CA VAL A 264 -13.18 -1.51 7.37
C VAL A 264 -12.57 -2.89 7.53
N VAL A 265 -13.31 -3.90 7.09
CA VAL A 265 -12.96 -5.31 7.28
C VAL A 265 -11.90 -5.81 6.32
N ALA A 266 -11.81 -5.23 5.14
CA ALA A 266 -10.78 -5.53 4.16
C ALA A 266 -10.48 -4.30 3.29
N ASP A 267 -9.33 -4.31 2.66
CA ASP A 267 -8.90 -3.26 1.77
C ASP A 267 -8.25 -3.84 0.50
N ARG A 268 -8.23 -3.02 -0.54
CA ARG A 268 -7.46 -3.27 -1.75
C ARG A 268 -6.71 -2.00 -2.15
N PHE A 269 -5.61 -1.75 -1.46
CA PHE A 269 -4.70 -0.64 -1.71
C PHE A 269 -3.28 -1.13 -1.97
N CYS A 270 -2.52 -0.39 -2.76
CA CYS A 270 -1.10 -0.69 -3.00
C CYS A 270 -0.23 -0.54 -1.75
N PHE A 271 -0.62 0.35 -0.81
CA PHE A 271 -0.05 0.48 0.54
C PHE A 271 -0.85 -0.28 1.61
N GLY A 272 -1.74 -1.16 1.21
CA GLY A 272 -2.59 -1.94 2.08
C GLY A 272 -2.26 -3.42 2.07
N SER A 273 -3.29 -4.25 2.24
CA SER A 273 -3.17 -5.70 2.24
C SER A 273 -2.97 -6.31 0.86
N LEU A 274 -2.97 -5.50 -0.19
CA LEU A 274 -2.70 -5.93 -1.56
C LEU A 274 -1.76 -4.98 -2.30
N PRO A 275 -1.15 -5.51 -3.33
CA PRO A 275 -0.83 -6.91 -3.61
C PRO A 275 0.43 -7.31 -2.85
N GLY A 276 0.78 -8.57 -2.78
CA GLY A 276 2.05 -9.01 -2.22
C GLY A 276 1.99 -9.48 -0.77
N ARG A 277 0.79 -9.79 -0.27
CA ARG A 277 0.61 -10.43 1.05
C ARG A 277 0.55 -11.94 1.00
N ASP A 278 0.50 -12.52 -0.20
CA ASP A 278 0.75 -13.94 -0.40
C ASP A 278 2.25 -14.25 -0.37
N GLU A 279 2.58 -15.51 -0.18
CA GLU A 279 3.97 -15.95 -0.15
C GLU A 279 4.52 -16.18 -1.55
N ILE A 280 5.79 -15.86 -1.74
CA ILE A 280 6.56 -16.24 -2.92
C ILE A 280 7.07 -17.65 -2.67
N ILE A 281 6.59 -18.62 -3.42
CA ILE A 281 7.03 -20.01 -3.31
C ILE A 281 8.12 -20.24 -4.36
N LEU A 282 9.35 -20.41 -3.89
CA LEU A 282 10.51 -20.69 -4.73
C LEU A 282 10.65 -22.20 -4.96
N ASN A 283 11.12 -22.56 -6.15
CA ASN A 283 11.46 -23.93 -6.53
C ASN A 283 12.83 -23.95 -7.26
N ASP A 284 13.28 -25.12 -7.65
CA ASP A 284 14.59 -25.30 -8.30
C ASP A 284 14.51 -25.41 -9.84
N THR A 285 13.35 -25.10 -10.43
CA THR A 285 13.13 -25.24 -11.89
C THR A 285 13.46 -23.99 -12.68
N GLU A 286 13.54 -22.82 -12.01
CA GLU A 286 13.73 -21.52 -12.64
C GLU A 286 14.62 -20.66 -11.72
N ASP A 287 15.35 -19.70 -12.26
CA ASP A 287 16.17 -18.79 -11.44
C ASP A 287 15.31 -17.95 -10.49
N VAL A 288 15.88 -17.55 -9.33
CA VAL A 288 15.14 -16.90 -8.25
C VAL A 288 14.55 -15.57 -8.68
N LEU A 289 15.29 -14.77 -9.45
CA LEU A 289 14.80 -13.48 -9.94
C LEU A 289 13.57 -13.65 -10.84
N THR A 290 13.60 -14.63 -11.73
CA THR A 290 12.45 -14.89 -12.63
C THR A 290 11.22 -15.28 -11.83
N GLN A 291 11.36 -16.14 -10.80
CA GLN A 291 10.25 -16.54 -9.95
C GLN A 291 9.66 -15.34 -9.17
N ILE A 292 10.50 -14.46 -8.63
CA ILE A 292 10.06 -13.21 -7.98
C ILE A 292 9.26 -12.35 -8.96
N CYS A 293 9.82 -12.08 -10.13
CA CYS A 293 9.17 -11.26 -11.17
C CYS A 293 7.85 -11.87 -11.64
N ARG A 294 7.79 -13.18 -11.87
CA ARG A 294 6.58 -13.91 -12.26
C ARG A 294 5.48 -13.74 -11.21
N GLN A 295 5.82 -13.85 -9.93
CA GLN A 295 4.85 -13.69 -8.85
C GLN A 295 4.32 -12.26 -8.76
N TYR A 296 5.19 -11.26 -8.90
CA TYR A 296 4.76 -9.84 -8.90
C TYR A 296 3.89 -9.49 -10.12
N MET A 297 4.18 -10.04 -11.29
CA MET A 297 3.30 -9.90 -12.46
C MET A 297 1.94 -10.58 -12.25
N LYS A 298 1.91 -11.76 -11.62
CA LYS A 298 0.66 -12.45 -11.27
C LYS A 298 -0.17 -11.62 -10.29
N TRP A 299 0.45 -11.06 -9.25
CA TRP A 299 -0.23 -10.19 -8.29
C TRP A 299 -0.63 -8.83 -8.87
N GLY A 300 -0.09 -8.44 -10.01
CA GLY A 300 -0.30 -7.15 -10.65
C GLY A 300 -1.76 -6.81 -10.87
N GLN A 301 -2.38 -6.17 -9.88
CA GLN A 301 -3.76 -5.72 -9.91
C GLN A 301 -3.88 -4.20 -10.06
N CYS A 302 -2.85 -3.55 -10.59
CA CYS A 302 -2.89 -2.12 -10.86
C CYS A 302 -3.91 -1.83 -11.98
N PRO A 303 -4.74 -0.79 -11.86
CA PRO A 303 -5.67 -0.38 -12.91
C PRO A 303 -5.01 -0.02 -14.24
N ARG A 304 -3.68 0.17 -14.29
CA ARG A 304 -2.94 0.36 -15.55
C ARG A 304 -3.06 -0.84 -16.51
N PHE A 305 -3.30 -2.04 -15.99
CA PHE A 305 -3.60 -3.22 -16.81
C PHE A 305 -5.06 -3.17 -17.25
N MET A 306 -5.31 -2.61 -18.45
CA MET A 306 -6.66 -2.30 -18.96
C MET A 306 -7.21 -3.35 -19.93
N ASN A 307 -6.57 -4.51 -20.08
CA ASN A 307 -7.17 -5.61 -20.84
C ASN A 307 -8.38 -6.18 -20.09
N THR A 308 -9.34 -6.69 -20.83
CA THR A 308 -10.63 -7.18 -20.31
C THR A 308 -10.44 -8.22 -19.19
N GLU A 309 -9.49 -9.14 -19.37
CA GLU A 309 -9.19 -10.20 -18.40
C GLU A 309 -8.75 -9.62 -17.04
N LYS A 310 -7.83 -8.67 -17.04
CA LYS A 310 -7.34 -8.02 -15.80
C LYS A 310 -8.40 -7.12 -15.15
N ILE A 311 -9.28 -6.50 -15.93
CA ILE A 311 -10.42 -5.75 -15.38
C ILE A 311 -11.37 -6.70 -14.64
N ILE A 312 -11.71 -7.84 -15.26
CA ILE A 312 -12.58 -8.86 -14.65
C ILE A 312 -11.92 -9.46 -13.41
N GLU A 313 -10.64 -9.84 -13.48
CA GLU A 313 -9.88 -10.38 -12.36
C GLU A 313 -9.90 -9.44 -11.13
N ARG A 314 -9.73 -8.14 -11.34
CA ARG A 314 -9.83 -7.15 -10.25
C ARG A 314 -11.22 -7.08 -9.63
N GLN A 315 -12.27 -7.17 -10.45
CA GLN A 315 -13.65 -7.16 -9.95
C GLN A 315 -13.99 -8.43 -9.18
N GLU A 316 -13.60 -9.59 -9.71
CA GLU A 316 -13.77 -10.89 -9.04
C GLU A 316 -12.99 -10.96 -7.72
N TYR A 317 -11.80 -10.37 -7.69
CA TYR A 317 -11.03 -10.28 -6.46
C TYR A 317 -11.76 -9.46 -5.38
N VAL A 318 -12.34 -8.30 -5.74
CA VAL A 318 -13.12 -7.48 -4.80
C VAL A 318 -14.36 -8.22 -4.32
N ASP A 319 -15.06 -8.94 -5.19
CA ASP A 319 -16.20 -9.78 -4.83
C ASP A 319 -15.79 -10.89 -3.85
N ALA A 320 -14.68 -11.56 -4.13
CA ALA A 320 -14.16 -12.63 -3.27
C ALA A 320 -13.84 -12.14 -1.86
N ILE A 321 -13.07 -11.05 -1.72
CA ILE A 321 -12.76 -10.49 -0.40
C ILE A 321 -13.99 -9.93 0.30
N ALA A 322 -14.93 -9.34 -0.42
CA ALA A 322 -16.18 -8.85 0.16
C ALA A 322 -17.01 -9.98 0.78
N LYS A 323 -17.08 -11.13 0.11
CA LYS A 323 -17.74 -12.35 0.64
C LYS A 323 -16.98 -12.93 1.81
N GLU A 324 -15.66 -13.09 1.69
CA GLU A 324 -14.80 -13.68 2.72
C GLU A 324 -14.85 -12.88 4.04
N TYR A 325 -14.83 -11.55 3.94
CA TYR A 325 -14.91 -10.65 5.09
C TYR A 325 -16.33 -10.21 5.45
N LYS A 326 -17.36 -10.81 4.86
CA LYS A 326 -18.79 -10.56 5.15
C LYS A 326 -19.15 -9.06 5.06
N ALA A 327 -18.73 -8.40 3.98
CA ALA A 327 -18.97 -6.97 3.79
C ALA A 327 -20.43 -6.68 3.42
N ASP A 328 -21.00 -5.63 3.99
CA ASP A 328 -22.33 -5.11 3.67
C ASP A 328 -22.31 -4.17 2.46
N GLY A 329 -21.15 -3.57 2.16
CA GLY A 329 -20.98 -2.64 1.05
C GLY A 329 -19.52 -2.33 0.74
N LEU A 330 -19.32 -1.57 -0.34
CA LEU A 330 -17.99 -1.23 -0.86
C LEU A 330 -17.80 0.30 -0.88
N ILE A 331 -16.60 0.75 -0.55
CA ILE A 331 -16.19 2.15 -0.71
C ILE A 331 -15.06 2.18 -1.75
N TYR A 332 -15.35 2.70 -2.95
CA TYR A 332 -14.34 2.98 -3.96
C TYR A 332 -13.87 4.42 -3.83
N GLN A 333 -12.57 4.60 -3.57
CA GLN A 333 -11.98 5.92 -3.39
C GLN A 333 -10.88 6.20 -4.42
N GLN A 334 -10.75 7.47 -4.76
CA GLN A 334 -9.74 8.00 -5.66
C GLN A 334 -9.12 9.25 -5.03
N ILE A 335 -7.78 9.36 -5.05
CA ILE A 335 -7.13 10.65 -4.83
C ILE A 335 -7.42 11.54 -6.04
N LYS A 336 -7.77 12.82 -5.82
CA LYS A 336 -8.04 13.77 -6.89
C LYS A 336 -6.95 13.74 -7.95
N PHE A 337 -7.40 13.67 -9.20
CA PHE A 337 -6.57 13.61 -10.41
C PHE A 337 -5.73 12.33 -10.55
N CYS A 338 -6.02 11.25 -9.83
CA CYS A 338 -5.42 9.95 -10.10
C CYS A 338 -6.13 9.29 -11.30
N ASP A 339 -5.49 9.24 -12.46
CA ASP A 339 -6.10 8.78 -13.71
C ASP A 339 -6.54 7.31 -13.64
N TYR A 340 -5.63 6.41 -13.30
CA TYR A 340 -5.90 4.98 -13.30
C TYR A 340 -7.04 4.59 -12.35
N TRP A 341 -7.03 5.12 -11.13
CA TRP A 341 -8.10 4.87 -10.17
C TRP A 341 -9.38 5.63 -10.50
N GLY A 342 -9.28 6.72 -11.26
CA GLY A 342 -10.45 7.42 -11.79
C GLY A 342 -11.26 6.54 -12.74
N TYR A 343 -10.61 5.90 -13.71
CA TYR A 343 -11.23 4.96 -14.64
C TYR A 343 -11.75 3.71 -13.93
N GLU A 344 -10.93 3.10 -13.07
CA GLU A 344 -11.33 1.91 -12.32
C GLU A 344 -12.54 2.17 -11.44
N ARG A 345 -12.53 3.27 -10.68
CA ARG A 345 -13.63 3.67 -9.81
C ARG A 345 -14.95 3.87 -10.58
N ALA A 346 -14.89 4.54 -11.73
CA ALA A 346 -16.07 4.78 -12.56
C ALA A 346 -16.64 3.48 -13.13
N SER A 347 -15.78 2.61 -13.69
CA SER A 347 -16.19 1.32 -14.25
C SER A 347 -16.68 0.35 -13.16
N ALA A 348 -15.90 0.16 -12.09
CA ALA A 348 -16.23 -0.77 -11.05
C ALA A 348 -17.49 -0.41 -10.26
N PHE A 349 -17.80 0.88 -10.10
CA PHE A 349 -19.03 1.34 -9.45
C PHE A 349 -20.28 0.69 -10.05
N HIS A 350 -20.39 0.70 -11.37
CA HIS A 350 -21.53 0.11 -12.07
C HIS A 350 -21.52 -1.41 -11.98
N VAL A 351 -20.39 -2.03 -12.26
CA VAL A 351 -20.28 -3.50 -12.26
C VAL A 351 -20.53 -4.10 -10.88
N MET A 352 -19.95 -3.53 -9.84
CA MET A 352 -20.13 -4.04 -8.47
C MET A 352 -21.56 -3.89 -7.98
N LYS A 353 -22.25 -2.85 -8.43
CA LYS A 353 -23.66 -2.61 -8.11
C LYS A 353 -24.61 -3.50 -8.92
N GLU A 354 -24.44 -3.57 -10.23
CA GLU A 354 -25.40 -4.20 -11.14
C GLU A 354 -25.16 -5.71 -11.29
N LYS A 355 -23.90 -6.14 -11.42
CA LYS A 355 -23.53 -7.54 -11.60
C LYS A 355 -23.42 -8.29 -10.27
N TYR A 356 -22.76 -7.67 -9.28
CA TYR A 356 -22.48 -8.32 -7.99
C TYR A 356 -23.45 -7.93 -6.87
N GLY A 357 -24.30 -6.91 -7.05
CA GLY A 357 -25.38 -6.55 -6.12
C GLY A 357 -24.93 -5.80 -4.86
N TYR A 358 -23.69 -5.33 -4.80
CA TYR A 358 -23.21 -4.57 -3.64
C TYR A 358 -23.70 -3.13 -3.65
N PRO A 359 -24.11 -2.55 -2.51
CA PRO A 359 -24.12 -1.11 -2.33
C PRO A 359 -22.70 -0.56 -2.47
N VAL A 360 -22.54 0.53 -3.24
CA VAL A 360 -21.22 1.12 -3.47
C VAL A 360 -21.27 2.62 -3.22
N LEU A 361 -20.35 3.11 -2.38
CA LEU A 361 -20.05 4.54 -2.25
C LEU A 361 -18.81 4.85 -3.09
N SER A 362 -18.94 5.83 -4.00
CA SER A 362 -17.83 6.31 -4.84
C SER A 362 -17.34 7.65 -4.33
N ILE A 363 -16.05 7.75 -3.99
CA ILE A 363 -15.43 8.92 -3.37
C ILE A 363 -14.28 9.44 -4.24
N ASP A 364 -14.30 10.74 -4.50
CA ASP A 364 -13.16 11.52 -4.96
C ASP A 364 -12.68 12.38 -3.79
N ARG A 365 -11.44 12.21 -3.37
CA ARG A 365 -10.91 12.81 -2.16
C ARG A 365 -9.64 13.61 -2.37
N PRO A 366 -9.39 14.66 -1.59
CA PRO A 366 -8.07 15.29 -1.53
C PRO A 366 -7.05 14.32 -0.91
N TYR A 367 -5.77 14.64 -1.06
CA TYR A 367 -4.68 13.88 -0.41
C TYR A 367 -4.79 13.97 1.12
N ALA A 368 -4.85 15.17 1.67
CA ALA A 368 -5.08 15.39 3.09
C ALA A 368 -6.58 15.23 3.44
N VAL A 369 -6.91 14.23 4.22
CA VAL A 369 -8.30 13.85 4.56
C VAL A 369 -8.82 14.55 5.82
N GLY A 370 -7.93 14.93 6.74
CA GLY A 370 -8.22 15.24 8.15
C GLY A 370 -9.24 16.35 8.46
N THR A 371 -9.72 17.13 7.48
CA THR A 371 -10.66 18.24 7.71
C THR A 371 -11.96 18.16 6.89
N SER A 372 -12.19 17.07 6.17
CA SER A 372 -13.32 16.98 5.23
C SER A 372 -14.61 16.54 5.92
N GLY A 373 -15.34 17.49 6.54
CA GLY A 373 -16.70 17.26 7.04
C GLY A 373 -17.65 16.71 5.96
N GLN A 374 -17.50 17.14 4.71
CA GLN A 374 -18.26 16.62 3.59
C GLN A 374 -18.04 15.12 3.35
N LEU A 375 -16.78 14.68 3.43
CA LEU A 375 -16.45 13.27 3.25
C LEU A 375 -17.04 12.41 4.37
N ARG A 376 -16.91 12.89 5.63
CA ARG A 376 -17.52 12.24 6.80
C ARG A 376 -19.03 12.10 6.63
N THR A 377 -19.74 13.15 6.24
CA THR A 377 -21.19 13.13 6.03
C THR A 377 -21.58 12.11 4.95
N ARG A 378 -20.84 12.03 3.83
CA ARG A 378 -21.13 11.07 2.76
C ARG A 378 -20.91 9.63 3.23
N ILE A 379 -19.85 9.34 3.98
CA ILE A 379 -19.57 8.01 4.53
C ILE A 379 -20.66 7.65 5.55
N GLN A 380 -21.02 8.57 6.43
CA GLN A 380 -22.06 8.35 7.43
C GLN A 380 -23.41 8.02 6.79
N ALA A 381 -23.85 8.78 5.81
CA ALA A 381 -25.09 8.51 5.08
C ALA A 381 -25.08 7.14 4.37
N PHE A 382 -23.93 6.75 3.83
CA PHE A 382 -23.76 5.43 3.25
C PHE A 382 -23.88 4.31 4.29
N VAL A 383 -23.20 4.44 5.43
CA VAL A 383 -23.29 3.47 6.54
C VAL A 383 -24.71 3.33 7.04
N GLU A 384 -25.45 4.43 7.21
CA GLU A 384 -26.86 4.42 7.58
C GLU A 384 -27.73 3.67 6.56
N SER A 385 -27.48 3.85 5.27
CA SER A 385 -28.18 3.11 4.23
C SER A 385 -27.92 1.60 4.27
N LEU A 386 -26.68 1.20 4.58
CA LEU A 386 -26.31 -0.22 4.76
C LEU A 386 -27.01 -0.83 5.98
N GLU A 387 -27.04 -0.11 7.09
CA GLU A 387 -27.72 -0.53 8.32
C GLU A 387 -29.21 -0.76 8.07
N ILE A 388 -29.90 0.17 7.42
CA ILE A 388 -31.32 0.06 7.05
C ILE A 388 -31.54 -1.17 6.15
N LYS A 389 -30.71 -1.36 5.13
CA LYS A 389 -30.79 -2.51 4.22
C LYS A 389 -30.66 -3.84 4.97
N ARG A 390 -29.72 -3.91 5.94
CA ARG A 390 -29.50 -5.10 6.76
C ARG A 390 -30.69 -5.39 7.69
N ILE A 391 -31.21 -4.38 8.36
CA ILE A 391 -32.41 -4.51 9.23
C ILE A 391 -33.60 -5.03 8.42
N ASN A 392 -33.83 -4.47 7.23
CA ASN A 392 -34.91 -4.90 6.35
C ASN A 392 -34.75 -6.33 5.84
N ALA A 393 -33.50 -6.83 5.74
CA ALA A 393 -33.19 -8.21 5.40
C ALA A 393 -33.26 -9.19 6.60
N GLY A 394 -33.65 -8.72 7.79
CA GLY A 394 -33.77 -9.52 9.02
C GLY A 394 -32.42 -9.97 9.61
N ARG A 395 -31.30 -9.38 9.18
CA ARG A 395 -29.97 -9.67 9.72
C ARG A 395 -29.65 -8.75 10.90
N LYS A 396 -29.42 -9.34 12.09
CA LYS A 396 -28.88 -8.61 13.26
C LYS A 396 -27.34 -8.53 13.17
N LEU A 397 -26.75 -7.52 13.81
CA LEU A 397 -25.31 -7.46 14.10
C LEU A 397 -24.90 -8.60 15.04
#